data_e6c98f398c3d1ba960b8a195c4455539
#
_entry.id   e6c98f398c3d1ba960b8a195c4455539
#
_cell.length_a   1.000
_cell.length_b   1.000
_cell.length_c   1.000
_cell.angle_alpha   90.00
_cell.angle_beta   90.00
_cell.angle_gamma   90.00
#
_symmetry.space_group_name_H-M   'P 1'
#
loop_
_entity.id
_entity.type
_entity.pdbx_description
1 polymer ?
#
loop_
_entity_poly.entity_id
_entity_poly.type
_entity_poly.pdbx_seq_one_letter_code
_entity_poly.pdbx_strand_id
1 'polypeptide(L)'
;MLLRFISILGASTSFRLLLPAVPGYAASGGGGGGNAGLATGALMLATVMGELATPALVNRCGYRAMLAVGLGLLGVPALALMFTRSLWCITAVCLLRGLGFAFTVVAGGALTASLVPAERRGEGLALVGIVSGAPAILAMPLGVWLAAHVGYGAVFAAGAVVALAAIPSVPALPDRLRESGQPIGIVEGLRVAELRRPTVVFAITAVAAGIVVTFLPLAVPSSATGVVAVALFVQPAASTLARWLAGRHGDRRGAAGLVLPGLLLSAAGTLMMALTGSAVALVIAAGVFGFGFGVAQNATANLMYARVPTAGYGTVSALWNCAYDVGMGVGAVAFGLLAAGTGYPWAFALTAVTMLGALAPALADRRTANRAALRVRTGLRHFQR
;
A
#
# COMPACT_ATOMS: atom_id res chain seq x y z
N MET A 1 -15.54 -4.05 -18.77
CA MET A 1 -15.29 -4.26 -17.33
C MET A 1 -14.55 -5.57 -17.03
N LEU A 2 -15.03 -6.76 -17.50
CA LEU A 2 -14.37 -8.05 -17.20
C LEU A 2 -12.87 -8.08 -17.56
N LEU A 3 -12.50 -7.66 -18.77
CA LEU A 3 -11.11 -7.61 -19.22
C LEU A 3 -10.25 -6.67 -18.36
N ARG A 4 -10.83 -5.59 -17.85
CA ARG A 4 -10.14 -4.70 -16.92
C ARG A 4 -9.88 -5.39 -15.58
N PHE A 5 -10.83 -6.20 -15.09
CA PHE A 5 -10.61 -6.98 -13.87
C PHE A 5 -9.49 -8.01 -14.03
N ILE A 6 -9.37 -8.65 -15.21
CA ILE A 6 -8.26 -9.56 -15.51
C ILE A 6 -6.92 -8.83 -15.40
N SER A 7 -6.79 -7.64 -15.99
CA SER A 7 -5.54 -6.86 -15.90
C SER A 7 -5.24 -6.39 -14.47
N ILE A 8 -6.26 -6.01 -13.66
CA ILE A 8 -6.09 -5.66 -12.24
C ILE A 8 -5.63 -6.88 -11.44
N LEU A 9 -6.31 -8.01 -11.60
CA LEU A 9 -5.95 -9.26 -10.90
C LEU A 9 -4.53 -9.71 -11.26
N GLY A 10 -4.18 -9.70 -12.56
CA GLY A 10 -2.85 -10.06 -13.01
C GLY A 10 -1.75 -9.20 -12.40
N ALA A 11 -1.90 -7.88 -12.48
CA ALA A 11 -0.94 -6.94 -11.92
C ALA A 11 -0.84 -7.07 -10.39
N SER A 12 -1.99 -7.04 -9.69
CA SER A 12 -2.02 -7.07 -8.22
C SER A 12 -1.53 -8.39 -7.67
N THR A 13 -1.89 -9.53 -8.30
CA THR A 13 -1.43 -10.85 -7.87
C THR A 13 0.08 -11.02 -8.07
N SER A 14 0.61 -10.66 -9.25
CA SER A 14 2.05 -10.70 -9.51
C SER A 14 2.83 -9.83 -8.52
N PHE A 15 2.36 -8.60 -8.29
CA PHE A 15 3.00 -7.69 -7.36
C PHE A 15 3.00 -8.24 -5.93
N ARG A 16 1.82 -8.65 -5.43
CA ARG A 16 1.64 -9.11 -4.04
C ARG A 16 2.31 -10.46 -3.76
N LEU A 17 2.38 -11.35 -4.75
CA LEU A 17 3.05 -12.64 -4.62
C LEU A 17 4.55 -12.47 -4.36
N LEU A 18 5.21 -11.56 -5.06
CA LEU A 18 6.65 -11.33 -4.95
C LEU A 18 7.01 -10.32 -3.86
N LEU A 19 6.08 -9.51 -3.39
CA LEU A 19 6.34 -8.44 -2.42
C LEU A 19 7.02 -8.93 -1.14
N PRO A 20 6.56 -10.00 -0.46
CA PRO A 20 7.25 -10.55 0.70
C PRO A 20 8.39 -11.53 0.34
N ALA A 21 8.38 -12.12 -0.87
CA ALA A 21 9.33 -13.16 -1.25
C ALA A 21 10.68 -12.59 -1.74
N VAL A 22 10.67 -11.52 -2.54
CA VAL A 22 11.90 -10.92 -3.10
C VAL A 22 12.83 -10.37 -2.01
N PRO A 23 12.37 -9.69 -0.95
CA PRO A 23 13.23 -9.31 0.16
C PRO A 23 13.90 -10.49 0.84
N GLY A 24 13.18 -11.59 1.06
CA GLY A 24 13.74 -12.84 1.59
C GLY A 24 14.82 -13.44 0.69
N TYR A 25 14.59 -13.43 -0.62
CA TYR A 25 15.56 -13.84 -1.62
C TYR A 25 16.82 -12.95 -1.60
N ALA A 26 16.67 -11.64 -1.51
CA ALA A 26 17.77 -10.68 -1.42
C ALA A 26 18.59 -10.88 -0.14
N ALA A 27 17.93 -11.16 0.99
CA ALA A 27 18.59 -11.42 2.26
C ALA A 27 19.44 -12.70 2.24
N SER A 28 18.97 -13.74 1.54
CA SER A 28 19.68 -15.04 1.40
C SER A 28 21.00 -14.95 0.61
N GLY A 29 21.23 -13.83 -0.10
CA GLY A 29 22.44 -13.56 -0.86
C GLY A 29 23.63 -13.01 -0.03
N GLY A 30 23.53 -13.01 1.32
CA GLY A 30 24.63 -12.68 2.23
C GLY A 30 24.54 -11.30 2.89
N GLY A 31 23.67 -10.40 2.43
CA GLY A 31 23.52 -9.05 3.02
C GLY A 31 22.42 -8.90 4.06
N GLY A 32 21.75 -10.00 4.43
CA GLY A 32 20.73 -10.02 5.48
C GLY A 32 19.62 -9.00 5.30
N GLY A 33 19.19 -8.39 6.42
CA GLY A 33 18.11 -7.41 6.43
C GLY A 33 18.37 -6.14 5.62
N GLY A 34 19.63 -5.73 5.44
CA GLY A 34 20.01 -4.59 4.61
C GLY A 34 19.60 -4.78 3.15
N ASN A 35 19.91 -5.95 2.58
CA ASN A 35 19.54 -6.27 1.20
C ASN A 35 18.02 -6.38 1.02
N ALA A 36 17.31 -6.93 2.01
CA ALA A 36 15.86 -6.99 2.01
C ALA A 36 15.23 -5.60 1.99
N GLY A 37 15.73 -4.70 2.83
CA GLY A 37 15.28 -3.31 2.88
C GLY A 37 15.53 -2.56 1.58
N LEU A 38 16.73 -2.75 0.98
CA LEU A 38 17.08 -2.15 -0.31
C LEU A 38 16.16 -2.62 -1.45
N ALA A 39 15.85 -3.91 -1.49
CA ALA A 39 14.95 -4.46 -2.51
C ALA A 39 13.54 -3.82 -2.41
N THR A 40 12.97 -3.75 -1.22
CA THR A 40 11.67 -3.08 -1.01
C THR A 40 11.76 -1.59 -1.24
N GLY A 41 12.83 -0.93 -0.78
CA GLY A 41 13.05 0.49 -0.99
C GLY A 41 13.15 0.86 -2.48
N ALA A 42 13.90 0.09 -3.26
CA ALA A 42 14.02 0.28 -4.71
C ALA A 42 12.68 0.09 -5.42
N LEU A 43 11.92 -0.95 -5.04
CA LEU A 43 10.58 -1.21 -5.55
C LEU A 43 9.66 0.00 -5.33
N MET A 44 9.57 0.49 -4.08
CA MET A 44 8.69 1.59 -3.71
C MET A 44 9.15 2.93 -4.31
N LEU A 45 10.47 3.18 -4.36
CA LEU A 45 11.01 4.37 -5.03
C LEU A 45 10.57 4.44 -6.49
N ALA A 46 10.72 3.33 -7.21
CA ALA A 46 10.32 3.24 -8.61
C ALA A 46 8.78 3.34 -8.78
N THR A 47 8.02 2.81 -7.81
CA THR A 47 6.56 2.96 -7.82
C THR A 47 6.16 4.43 -7.71
N VAL A 48 6.72 5.17 -6.75
CA VAL A 48 6.45 6.61 -6.59
C VAL A 48 6.84 7.40 -7.85
N MET A 49 8.03 7.16 -8.38
CA MET A 49 8.49 7.83 -9.62
C MET A 49 7.59 7.51 -10.80
N GLY A 50 7.16 6.26 -10.92
CA GLY A 50 6.23 5.81 -11.95
C GLY A 50 4.83 6.44 -11.79
N GLU A 51 4.31 6.52 -10.57
CA GLU A 51 3.01 7.16 -10.30
C GLU A 51 3.00 8.64 -10.73
N LEU A 52 4.09 9.36 -10.45
CA LEU A 52 4.24 10.76 -10.85
C LEU A 52 4.37 10.93 -12.38
N ALA A 53 5.04 10.00 -13.05
CA ALA A 53 5.26 10.04 -14.50
C ALA A 53 4.06 9.54 -15.31
N THR A 54 3.27 8.62 -14.78
CA THR A 54 2.20 7.91 -15.51
C THR A 54 1.19 8.83 -16.19
N PRO A 55 0.67 9.91 -15.57
CA PRO A 55 -0.30 10.79 -16.22
C PRO A 55 0.25 11.41 -17.53
N ALA A 56 1.51 11.86 -17.50
CA ALA A 56 2.16 12.42 -18.70
C ALA A 56 2.40 11.36 -19.78
N LEU A 57 2.76 10.15 -19.36
CA LEU A 57 3.00 9.02 -20.27
C LEU A 57 1.69 8.52 -20.89
N VAL A 58 0.60 8.44 -20.12
CA VAL A 58 -0.73 8.08 -20.64
C VAL A 58 -1.20 9.08 -21.70
N ASN A 59 -0.97 10.39 -21.49
CA ASN A 59 -1.32 11.41 -22.46
C ASN A 59 -0.56 11.26 -23.79
N ARG A 60 0.66 10.73 -23.76
CA ARG A 60 1.51 10.50 -24.94
C ARG A 60 1.24 9.17 -25.63
N CYS A 61 1.21 8.09 -24.84
CA CYS A 61 1.22 6.72 -25.34
C CYS A 61 -0.15 6.03 -25.29
N GLY A 62 -1.11 6.57 -24.51
CA GLY A 62 -2.43 5.97 -24.30
C GLY A 62 -2.47 4.93 -23.16
N TYR A 63 -3.68 4.58 -22.74
CA TYR A 63 -3.91 3.65 -21.63
C TYR A 63 -3.45 2.21 -21.94
N ARG A 64 -3.70 1.74 -23.18
CA ARG A 64 -3.34 0.39 -23.61
C ARG A 64 -1.84 0.14 -23.53
N ALA A 65 -1.05 1.06 -24.09
CA ALA A 65 0.41 0.94 -24.06
C ALA A 65 0.93 0.92 -22.61
N MET A 66 0.44 1.82 -21.76
CA MET A 66 0.86 1.89 -20.36
C MET A 66 0.50 0.63 -19.57
N LEU A 67 -0.70 0.06 -19.79
CA LEU A 67 -1.11 -1.18 -19.13
C LEU A 67 -0.30 -2.38 -19.63
N ALA A 68 -0.06 -2.50 -20.94
CA ALA A 68 0.73 -3.60 -21.50
C ALA A 68 2.19 -3.54 -21.04
N VAL A 69 2.82 -2.35 -21.11
CA VAL A 69 4.18 -2.13 -20.62
C VAL A 69 4.25 -2.40 -19.12
N GLY A 70 3.28 -1.94 -18.33
CA GLY A 70 3.23 -2.17 -16.90
C GLY A 70 3.17 -3.67 -16.54
N LEU A 71 2.31 -4.43 -17.20
CA LEU A 71 2.23 -5.89 -17.02
C LEU A 71 3.51 -6.59 -17.49
N GLY A 72 4.11 -6.15 -18.60
CA GLY A 72 5.39 -6.63 -19.08
C GLY A 72 6.53 -6.40 -18.08
N LEU A 73 6.62 -5.19 -17.52
CA LEU A 73 7.60 -4.83 -16.49
C LEU A 73 7.36 -5.55 -15.14
N LEU A 74 6.14 -5.97 -14.85
CA LEU A 74 5.86 -6.83 -13.70
C LEU A 74 6.29 -8.28 -13.93
N GLY A 75 6.13 -8.81 -15.15
CA GLY A 75 6.36 -10.22 -15.44
C GLY A 75 7.77 -10.52 -15.92
N VAL A 76 8.23 -9.89 -17.00
CA VAL A 76 9.49 -10.23 -17.66
C VAL A 76 10.71 -10.12 -16.72
N PRO A 77 10.92 -9.02 -15.99
CA PRO A 77 12.08 -8.90 -15.11
C PRO A 77 12.09 -9.93 -13.97
N ALA A 78 10.91 -10.40 -13.51
CA ALA A 78 10.85 -11.41 -12.47
C ALA A 78 11.53 -12.71 -12.86
N LEU A 79 11.53 -13.07 -14.16
CA LEU A 79 12.21 -14.27 -14.66
C LEU A 79 13.74 -14.17 -14.52
N ALA A 80 14.32 -12.98 -14.58
CA ALA A 80 15.75 -12.80 -14.39
C ALA A 80 16.24 -13.24 -13.00
N LEU A 81 15.37 -13.15 -11.97
CA LEU A 81 15.68 -13.61 -10.62
C LEU A 81 15.89 -15.12 -10.51
N MET A 82 15.43 -15.89 -11.48
CA MET A 82 15.66 -17.34 -11.52
C MET A 82 17.12 -17.70 -11.81
N PHE A 83 17.87 -16.79 -12.43
CA PHE A 83 19.22 -17.06 -12.94
C PHE A 83 20.33 -16.41 -12.13
N THR A 84 20.00 -15.49 -11.21
CA THR A 84 21.04 -14.74 -10.48
C THR A 84 20.57 -14.30 -9.10
N ARG A 85 21.53 -14.30 -8.15
CA ARG A 85 21.36 -13.77 -6.80
C ARG A 85 22.09 -12.43 -6.59
N SER A 86 22.59 -11.82 -7.68
CA SER A 86 23.26 -10.52 -7.60
C SER A 86 22.30 -9.45 -7.06
N LEU A 87 22.72 -8.73 -6.02
CA LEU A 87 21.95 -7.65 -5.44
C LEU A 87 21.63 -6.56 -6.47
N TRP A 88 22.56 -6.26 -7.37
CA TRP A 88 22.33 -5.30 -8.45
C TRP A 88 21.21 -5.72 -9.39
N CYS A 89 21.17 -6.99 -9.76
CA CYS A 89 20.09 -7.53 -10.59
C CYS A 89 18.76 -7.50 -9.83
N ILE A 90 18.73 -7.92 -8.57
CA ILE A 90 17.53 -7.87 -7.73
C ILE A 90 17.01 -6.43 -7.63
N THR A 91 17.90 -5.47 -7.38
CA THR A 91 17.54 -4.04 -7.30
C THR A 91 17.00 -3.53 -8.62
N ALA A 92 17.65 -3.85 -9.76
CA ALA A 92 17.17 -3.47 -11.08
C ALA A 92 15.78 -4.06 -11.38
N VAL A 93 15.57 -5.35 -11.06
CA VAL A 93 14.26 -6.00 -11.20
C VAL A 93 13.20 -5.31 -10.31
N CYS A 94 13.55 -4.96 -9.07
CA CYS A 94 12.66 -4.23 -8.18
C CYS A 94 12.27 -2.86 -8.75
N LEU A 95 13.23 -2.10 -9.30
CA LEU A 95 12.96 -0.82 -9.97
C LEU A 95 12.02 -1.00 -11.17
N LEU A 96 12.28 -1.96 -12.05
CA LEU A 96 11.43 -2.21 -13.22
C LEU A 96 10.02 -2.64 -12.81
N ARG A 97 9.91 -3.52 -11.81
CA ARG A 97 8.62 -3.99 -11.30
C ARG A 97 7.84 -2.89 -10.58
N GLY A 98 8.53 -1.99 -9.86
CA GLY A 98 7.92 -0.81 -9.24
C GLY A 98 7.29 0.11 -10.28
N LEU A 99 8.03 0.45 -11.35
CA LEU A 99 7.49 1.19 -12.50
C LEU A 99 6.29 0.47 -13.13
N GLY A 100 6.40 -0.84 -13.34
CA GLY A 100 5.32 -1.66 -13.90
C GLY A 100 4.05 -1.61 -13.06
N PHE A 101 4.19 -1.69 -11.74
CA PHE A 101 3.05 -1.59 -10.82
C PHE A 101 2.40 -0.20 -10.88
N ALA A 102 3.20 0.86 -10.82
CA ALA A 102 2.72 2.24 -10.92
C ALA A 102 1.90 2.47 -12.21
N PHE A 103 2.41 2.02 -13.36
CA PHE A 103 1.71 2.13 -14.64
C PHE A 103 0.36 1.41 -14.62
N THR A 104 0.29 0.21 -14.04
CA THR A 104 -0.97 -0.54 -13.98
C THR A 104 -1.97 0.06 -13.00
N VAL A 105 -1.52 0.60 -11.88
CA VAL A 105 -2.39 1.20 -10.85
C VAL A 105 -2.94 2.54 -11.32
N VAL A 106 -2.07 3.47 -11.75
CA VAL A 106 -2.48 4.83 -12.11
C VAL A 106 -3.27 4.85 -13.43
N ALA A 107 -2.70 4.30 -14.51
CA ALA A 107 -3.41 4.25 -15.80
C ALA A 107 -4.69 3.41 -15.69
N GLY A 108 -4.61 2.32 -14.95
CA GLY A 108 -5.75 1.46 -14.73
C GLY A 108 -6.82 2.06 -13.84
N GLY A 109 -6.46 2.81 -12.83
CA GLY A 109 -7.40 3.53 -11.96
C GLY A 109 -8.20 4.58 -12.76
N ALA A 110 -7.50 5.42 -13.51
CA ALA A 110 -8.09 6.43 -14.38
C ALA A 110 -9.02 5.81 -15.44
N LEU A 111 -8.56 4.76 -16.12
CA LEU A 111 -9.40 4.02 -17.08
C LEU A 111 -10.65 3.44 -16.42
N THR A 112 -10.54 2.89 -15.22
CA THR A 112 -11.69 2.32 -14.51
C THR A 112 -12.70 3.41 -14.14
N ALA A 113 -12.22 4.54 -13.62
CA ALA A 113 -13.07 5.67 -13.25
C ALA A 113 -13.87 6.21 -14.45
N SER A 114 -13.30 6.14 -15.65
CA SER A 114 -13.97 6.57 -16.88
C SER A 114 -14.95 5.56 -17.47
N LEU A 115 -14.78 4.27 -17.18
CA LEU A 115 -15.64 3.18 -17.63
C LEU A 115 -16.90 3.02 -16.78
N VAL A 116 -16.92 3.60 -15.58
CA VAL A 116 -18.05 3.49 -14.65
C VAL A 116 -18.97 4.72 -14.82
N PRO A 117 -20.27 4.53 -15.14
CA PRO A 117 -21.24 5.62 -15.19
C PRO A 117 -21.27 6.40 -13.87
N ALA A 118 -21.53 7.71 -13.97
CA ALA A 118 -21.51 8.61 -12.80
C ALA A 118 -22.46 8.12 -11.68
N GLU A 119 -23.61 7.54 -12.06
CA GLU A 119 -24.67 7.06 -11.17
C GLU A 119 -24.26 5.80 -10.38
N ARG A 120 -23.26 5.03 -10.89
CA ARG A 120 -22.79 3.77 -10.28
C ARG A 120 -21.31 3.81 -9.89
N ARG A 121 -20.70 5.00 -9.80
CA ARG A 121 -19.28 5.14 -9.45
C ARG A 121 -18.93 4.49 -8.11
N GLY A 122 -19.80 4.61 -7.11
CA GLY A 122 -19.58 3.99 -5.81
C GLY A 122 -19.48 2.46 -5.89
N GLU A 123 -20.40 1.82 -6.61
CA GLU A 123 -20.39 0.35 -6.82
C GLU A 123 -19.16 -0.09 -7.62
N GLY A 124 -18.82 0.65 -8.70
CA GLY A 124 -17.67 0.33 -9.55
C GLY A 124 -16.35 0.44 -8.79
N LEU A 125 -16.17 1.50 -8.01
CA LEU A 125 -14.97 1.69 -7.20
C LEU A 125 -14.88 0.67 -6.05
N ALA A 126 -16.00 0.30 -5.43
CA ALA A 126 -16.05 -0.77 -4.42
C ALA A 126 -15.63 -2.11 -5.02
N LEU A 127 -16.12 -2.45 -6.21
CA LEU A 127 -15.76 -3.69 -6.91
C LEU A 127 -14.27 -3.71 -7.28
N VAL A 128 -13.73 -2.59 -7.77
CA VAL A 128 -12.27 -2.44 -8.00
C VAL A 128 -11.48 -2.62 -6.71
N GLY A 129 -11.97 -2.07 -5.61
CA GLY A 129 -11.36 -2.24 -4.28
C GLY A 129 -11.29 -3.71 -3.85
N ILE A 130 -12.35 -4.48 -4.09
CA ILE A 130 -12.40 -5.93 -3.81
C ILE A 130 -11.42 -6.68 -4.73
N VAL A 131 -11.47 -6.43 -6.04
CA VAL A 131 -10.61 -7.10 -7.03
C VAL A 131 -9.13 -6.79 -6.81
N SER A 132 -8.80 -5.59 -6.34
CA SER A 132 -7.42 -5.20 -6.00
C SER A 132 -6.99 -5.70 -4.61
N GLY A 133 -7.94 -5.86 -3.70
CA GLY A 133 -7.69 -6.27 -2.30
C GLY A 133 -7.55 -7.78 -2.12
N ALA A 134 -8.31 -8.58 -2.87
CA ALA A 134 -8.26 -10.04 -2.77
C ALA A 134 -6.84 -10.62 -2.98
N PRO A 135 -6.03 -10.16 -3.95
CA PRO A 135 -4.65 -10.60 -4.09
C PRO A 135 -3.78 -10.31 -2.87
N ALA A 136 -4.04 -9.24 -2.11
CA ALA A 136 -3.26 -8.94 -0.92
C ALA A 136 -3.48 -10.01 0.17
N ILE A 137 -4.70 -10.53 0.29
CA ILE A 137 -5.06 -11.54 1.28
C ILE A 137 -4.51 -12.92 0.89
N LEU A 138 -4.53 -13.26 -0.40
CA LEU A 138 -4.21 -14.61 -0.88
C LEU A 138 -2.78 -14.73 -1.43
N ALA A 139 -2.32 -13.79 -2.23
CA ALA A 139 -1.05 -13.91 -2.94
C ALA A 139 0.16 -13.69 -2.03
N MET A 140 0.07 -12.80 -1.01
CA MET A 140 1.19 -12.58 -0.10
C MET A 140 1.55 -13.82 0.71
N PRO A 141 0.61 -14.48 1.43
CA PRO A 141 0.93 -15.72 2.13
C PRO A 141 1.33 -16.85 1.18
N LEU A 142 0.69 -16.94 0.00
CA LEU A 142 1.04 -17.93 -1.01
C LEU A 142 2.49 -17.75 -1.50
N GLY A 143 2.95 -16.51 -1.70
CA GLY A 143 4.32 -16.22 -2.10
C GLY A 143 5.35 -16.74 -1.09
N VAL A 144 5.13 -16.50 0.20
CA VAL A 144 6.00 -17.00 1.27
C VAL A 144 5.93 -18.53 1.37
N TRP A 145 4.74 -19.10 1.28
CA TRP A 145 4.55 -20.56 1.32
C TRP A 145 5.24 -21.26 0.16
N LEU A 146 5.06 -20.76 -1.07
CA LEU A 146 5.73 -21.29 -2.26
C LEU A 146 7.26 -21.20 -2.15
N ALA A 147 7.78 -20.06 -1.67
CA ALA A 147 9.21 -19.86 -1.48
C ALA A 147 9.81 -20.90 -0.53
N ALA A 148 9.07 -21.24 0.54
CA ALA A 148 9.52 -22.19 1.55
C ALA A 148 9.42 -23.66 1.13
N HIS A 149 8.41 -24.06 0.35
CA HIS A 149 8.12 -25.46 0.07
C HIS A 149 8.55 -25.90 -1.34
N VAL A 150 8.53 -24.97 -2.31
CA VAL A 150 8.86 -25.24 -3.72
C VAL A 150 10.12 -24.49 -4.15
N GLY A 151 10.40 -23.36 -3.51
CA GLY A 151 11.55 -22.51 -3.78
C GLY A 151 11.19 -21.19 -4.48
N TYR A 152 12.11 -20.26 -4.44
CA TYR A 152 11.93 -18.90 -4.99
C TYR A 152 11.65 -18.89 -6.49
N GLY A 153 12.24 -19.83 -7.27
CA GLY A 153 12.00 -19.93 -8.71
C GLY A 153 10.52 -20.10 -9.05
N ALA A 154 9.78 -20.91 -8.27
CA ALA A 154 8.35 -21.10 -8.47
C ALA A 154 7.55 -19.81 -8.22
N VAL A 155 7.95 -18.99 -7.24
CA VAL A 155 7.33 -17.69 -6.95
C VAL A 155 7.53 -16.73 -8.11
N PHE A 156 8.78 -16.66 -8.64
CA PHE A 156 9.13 -15.78 -9.75
C PHE A 156 8.41 -16.18 -11.03
N ALA A 157 8.39 -17.48 -11.34
CA ALA A 157 7.68 -18.02 -12.50
C ALA A 157 6.15 -17.75 -12.38
N ALA A 158 5.55 -18.06 -11.23
CA ALA A 158 4.12 -17.82 -11.02
C ALA A 158 3.76 -16.34 -11.16
N GLY A 159 4.54 -15.44 -10.55
CA GLY A 159 4.32 -14.00 -10.66
C GLY A 159 4.49 -13.48 -12.08
N ALA A 160 5.47 -14.01 -12.83
CA ALA A 160 5.68 -13.67 -14.23
C ALA A 160 4.50 -14.16 -15.10
N VAL A 161 4.11 -15.42 -14.96
CA VAL A 161 3.01 -16.01 -15.73
C VAL A 161 1.71 -15.26 -15.51
N VAL A 162 1.36 -14.95 -14.25
CA VAL A 162 0.10 -14.25 -13.92
C VAL A 162 0.08 -12.84 -14.51
N ALA A 163 1.20 -12.11 -14.49
CA ALA A 163 1.27 -10.78 -15.09
C ALA A 163 1.19 -10.85 -16.62
N LEU A 164 1.97 -11.73 -17.23
CA LEU A 164 2.06 -11.84 -18.70
C LEU A 164 0.76 -12.40 -19.29
N ALA A 165 0.12 -13.36 -18.64
CA ALA A 165 -1.18 -13.91 -19.04
C ALA A 165 -2.32 -12.88 -19.01
N ALA A 166 -2.13 -11.77 -18.30
CA ALA A 166 -3.11 -10.68 -18.29
C ALA A 166 -2.93 -9.72 -19.49
N ILE A 167 -1.79 -9.70 -20.18
CA ILE A 167 -1.54 -8.81 -21.33
C ILE A 167 -2.58 -8.94 -22.44
N PRO A 168 -3.02 -10.14 -22.86
CA PRO A 168 -4.03 -10.29 -23.91
C PRO A 168 -5.38 -9.61 -23.61
N SER A 169 -5.65 -9.29 -22.35
CA SER A 169 -6.86 -8.55 -21.96
C SER A 169 -6.81 -7.06 -22.34
N VAL A 170 -5.61 -6.51 -22.57
CA VAL A 170 -5.38 -5.07 -22.74
C VAL A 170 -5.85 -4.53 -24.10
N PRO A 171 -5.64 -5.18 -25.26
CA PRO A 171 -6.00 -4.65 -26.59
C PRO A 171 -7.48 -4.31 -26.75
N ALA A 172 -8.36 -5.00 -26.03
CA ALA A 172 -9.80 -4.77 -26.09
C ALA A 172 -10.31 -3.65 -25.16
N LEU A 173 -9.40 -2.99 -24.40
CA LEU A 173 -9.74 -1.85 -23.54
C LEU A 173 -9.77 -0.55 -24.37
N PRO A 174 -10.55 0.48 -23.98
CA PRO A 174 -10.49 1.80 -24.60
C PRO A 174 -9.10 2.43 -24.48
N ASP A 175 -8.62 3.13 -25.51
CA ASP A 175 -7.24 3.64 -25.52
C ASP A 175 -7.13 5.13 -25.16
N ARG A 176 -8.03 5.95 -25.63
CA ARG A 176 -7.95 7.41 -25.42
C ARG A 176 -9.25 7.94 -24.83
N LEU A 177 -9.17 8.37 -23.57
CA LEU A 177 -10.25 9.10 -22.92
C LEU A 177 -9.77 10.54 -22.69
N ARG A 178 -10.56 11.52 -23.09
CA ARG A 178 -10.32 12.92 -22.78
C ARG A 178 -10.50 13.11 -21.26
N GLU A 179 -9.44 13.36 -20.54
CA GLU A 179 -9.53 13.87 -19.17
C GLU A 179 -9.84 15.37 -19.22
N SER A 180 -10.97 15.75 -18.68
CA SER A 180 -11.33 17.15 -18.40
C SER A 180 -10.92 17.48 -16.97
N GLY A 181 -9.85 18.23 -16.82
CA GLY A 181 -9.44 18.84 -15.55
C GLY A 181 -7.92 18.87 -15.36
N GLN A 182 -7.37 20.03 -15.00
CA GLN A 182 -5.99 20.12 -14.52
C GLN A 182 -5.94 19.66 -13.05
N PRO A 183 -5.16 18.63 -12.71
CA PRO A 183 -4.98 18.25 -11.31
C PRO A 183 -4.19 19.35 -10.58
N ILE A 184 -4.63 19.70 -9.38
CA ILE A 184 -3.84 20.50 -8.45
C ILE A 184 -2.53 19.73 -8.19
N GLY A 185 -1.38 20.41 -8.24
CA GLY A 185 -0.08 19.76 -8.08
C GLY A 185 0.08 19.12 -6.69
N ILE A 186 0.76 17.97 -6.62
CA ILE A 186 1.03 17.25 -5.36
C ILE A 186 1.75 18.16 -4.35
N VAL A 187 2.73 18.95 -4.81
CA VAL A 187 3.50 19.89 -3.98
C VAL A 187 2.59 20.98 -3.38
N GLU A 188 1.61 21.46 -4.14
CA GLU A 188 0.65 22.45 -3.69
C GLU A 188 -0.29 21.84 -2.63
N GLY A 189 -0.75 20.60 -2.83
CA GLY A 189 -1.54 19.87 -1.85
C GLY A 189 -0.81 19.68 -0.51
N LEU A 190 0.51 19.43 -0.52
CA LEU A 190 1.33 19.31 0.70
C LEU A 190 1.52 20.64 1.46
N ARG A 191 1.34 21.79 0.80
CA ARG A 191 1.39 23.10 1.47
C ARG A 191 0.13 23.35 2.31
N VAL A 192 -0.97 22.69 1.99
CA VAL A 192 -2.24 22.81 2.75
C VAL A 192 -2.16 21.93 4.00
N ALA A 193 -2.19 22.55 5.18
CA ALA A 193 -2.03 21.84 6.46
C ALA A 193 -3.10 20.76 6.69
N GLU A 194 -4.32 21.00 6.21
CA GLU A 194 -5.45 20.09 6.30
C GLU A 194 -5.25 18.80 5.51
N LEU A 195 -4.47 18.82 4.42
CA LEU A 195 -4.10 17.63 3.66
C LEU A 195 -2.79 17.03 4.19
N ARG A 196 -1.81 17.87 4.53
CA ARG A 196 -0.50 17.41 5.01
C ARG A 196 -0.57 16.56 6.27
N ARG A 197 -1.39 16.96 7.28
CA ARG A 197 -1.48 16.23 8.55
C ARG A 197 -1.94 14.77 8.39
N PRO A 198 -3.09 14.46 7.76
CA PRO A 198 -3.50 13.08 7.54
C PRO A 198 -2.53 12.33 6.61
N THR A 199 -1.91 13.00 5.63
CA THR A 199 -0.86 12.41 4.78
C THR A 199 0.33 11.94 5.61
N VAL A 200 0.84 12.75 6.55
CA VAL A 200 1.95 12.39 7.44
C VAL A 200 1.56 11.24 8.38
N VAL A 201 0.38 11.28 8.98
CA VAL A 201 -0.10 10.18 9.84
C VAL A 201 -0.16 8.88 9.04
N PHE A 202 -0.67 8.93 7.83
CA PHE A 202 -0.77 7.74 6.98
C PHE A 202 0.61 7.25 6.53
N ALA A 203 1.53 8.13 6.12
CA ALA A 203 2.90 7.76 5.77
C ALA A 203 3.61 7.04 6.93
N ILE A 204 3.48 7.54 8.17
CA ILE A 204 4.07 6.91 9.35
C ILE A 204 3.45 5.52 9.63
N THR A 205 2.14 5.34 9.44
CA THR A 205 1.54 4.00 9.57
C THR A 205 1.96 3.08 8.43
N ALA A 206 2.21 3.61 7.23
CA ALA A 206 2.71 2.86 6.07
C ALA A 206 4.18 2.42 6.24
N VAL A 207 5.00 3.17 7.02
CA VAL A 207 6.34 2.71 7.45
C VAL A 207 6.25 1.32 8.06
N ALA A 208 5.36 1.12 9.05
CA ALA A 208 5.20 -0.18 9.68
C ALA A 208 4.65 -1.24 8.70
N ALA A 209 3.78 -0.88 7.75
CA ALA A 209 3.28 -1.81 6.74
C ALA A 209 4.42 -2.34 5.84
N GLY A 210 5.35 -1.48 5.42
CA GLY A 210 6.53 -1.89 4.66
C GLY A 210 7.45 -2.81 5.46
N ILE A 211 7.64 -2.50 6.74
CA ILE A 211 8.43 -3.33 7.67
C ILE A 211 7.82 -4.72 7.83
N VAL A 212 6.53 -4.80 8.11
CA VAL A 212 5.82 -6.07 8.33
C VAL A 212 5.94 -6.97 7.10
N VAL A 213 5.66 -6.45 5.92
CA VAL A 213 5.70 -7.26 4.69
C VAL A 213 7.12 -7.72 4.36
N THR A 214 8.12 -6.89 4.62
CA THR A 214 9.52 -7.15 4.25
C THR A 214 10.23 -8.05 5.28
N PHE A 215 10.04 -7.77 6.57
CA PHE A 215 10.87 -8.34 7.63
C PHE A 215 10.18 -9.38 8.49
N LEU A 216 8.84 -9.47 8.50
CA LEU A 216 8.17 -10.52 9.25
C LEU A 216 8.64 -11.93 8.83
N PRO A 217 8.84 -12.22 7.51
CA PRO A 217 9.39 -13.49 7.08
C PRO A 217 10.84 -13.74 7.52
N LEU A 218 11.60 -12.67 7.81
CA LEU A 218 13.01 -12.73 8.21
C LEU A 218 13.20 -12.75 9.73
N ALA A 219 12.23 -12.21 10.47
CA ALA A 219 12.29 -12.10 11.94
C ALA A 219 11.96 -13.40 12.68
N VAL A 220 11.48 -14.42 11.95
CA VAL A 220 11.01 -15.70 12.50
C VAL A 220 11.87 -16.83 11.96
N PRO A 221 12.20 -17.86 12.76
CA PRO A 221 12.95 -19.02 12.28
C PRO A 221 12.30 -19.70 11.09
N SER A 222 13.10 -20.26 10.18
CA SER A 222 12.62 -20.95 8.98
C SER A 222 11.64 -22.09 9.25
N SER A 223 11.74 -22.72 10.42
CA SER A 223 10.79 -23.75 10.89
C SER A 223 9.38 -23.22 11.15
N ALA A 224 9.22 -21.89 11.32
CA ALA A 224 7.94 -21.24 11.60
C ALA A 224 7.33 -20.52 10.39
N THR A 225 7.71 -20.88 9.16
CA THR A 225 7.20 -20.26 7.91
C THR A 225 5.68 -20.31 7.80
N GLY A 226 5.04 -21.36 8.29
CA GLY A 226 3.58 -21.46 8.35
C GLY A 226 2.94 -20.35 9.19
N VAL A 227 3.57 -19.96 10.29
CA VAL A 227 3.11 -18.84 11.14
C VAL A 227 3.18 -17.52 10.39
N VAL A 228 4.27 -17.32 9.64
CA VAL A 228 4.44 -16.12 8.79
C VAL A 228 3.36 -16.03 7.72
N ALA A 229 3.07 -17.14 7.04
CA ALA A 229 2.01 -17.20 6.04
C ALA A 229 0.64 -16.86 6.65
N VAL A 230 0.32 -17.40 7.83
CA VAL A 230 -0.90 -17.07 8.58
C VAL A 230 -0.93 -15.58 8.97
N ALA A 231 0.17 -15.04 9.48
CA ALA A 231 0.25 -13.63 9.87
C ALA A 231 0.06 -12.70 8.65
N LEU A 232 0.67 -13.02 7.50
CA LEU A 232 0.51 -12.29 6.25
C LEU A 232 -0.85 -12.48 5.57
N PHE A 233 -1.63 -13.48 5.98
CA PHE A 233 -3.05 -13.62 5.64
C PHE A 233 -3.92 -12.77 6.58
N VAL A 234 -3.70 -12.90 7.88
CA VAL A 234 -4.51 -12.23 8.92
C VAL A 234 -4.40 -10.72 8.83
N GLN A 235 -3.19 -10.18 8.58
CA GLN A 235 -2.94 -8.74 8.51
C GLN A 235 -3.79 -8.04 7.43
N PRO A 236 -3.77 -8.41 6.13
CA PRO A 236 -4.59 -7.76 5.12
C PRO A 236 -6.08 -8.09 5.24
N ALA A 237 -6.44 -9.26 5.78
CA ALA A 237 -7.82 -9.61 6.08
C ALA A 237 -8.41 -8.70 7.17
N ALA A 238 -7.68 -8.53 8.28
CA ALA A 238 -8.05 -7.60 9.35
C ALA A 238 -8.11 -6.15 8.85
N SER A 239 -7.15 -5.73 8.01
CA SER A 239 -7.13 -4.40 7.41
C SER A 239 -8.35 -4.16 6.52
N THR A 240 -8.75 -5.16 5.72
CA THR A 240 -9.92 -5.06 4.84
C THR A 240 -11.21 -4.94 5.65
N LEU A 241 -11.38 -5.77 6.67
CA LEU A 241 -12.51 -5.69 7.61
C LEU A 241 -12.54 -4.33 8.31
N ALA A 242 -11.41 -3.88 8.82
CA ALA A 242 -11.30 -2.60 9.51
C ALA A 242 -11.63 -1.40 8.62
N ARG A 243 -11.20 -1.41 7.35
CA ARG A 243 -11.57 -0.38 6.36
C ARG A 243 -13.08 -0.31 6.15
N TRP A 244 -13.73 -1.46 6.03
CA TRP A 244 -15.20 -1.52 5.89
C TRP A 244 -15.91 -0.98 7.12
N LEU A 245 -15.51 -1.39 8.32
CA LEU A 245 -16.09 -0.90 9.59
C LEU A 245 -15.85 0.59 9.78
N ALA A 246 -14.61 1.06 9.51
CA ALA A 246 -14.24 2.47 9.61
C ALA A 246 -15.01 3.36 8.61
N GLY A 247 -15.25 2.85 7.38
CA GLY A 247 -16.09 3.54 6.40
C GLY A 247 -17.51 3.75 6.94
N ARG A 248 -18.16 2.68 7.39
CA ARG A 248 -19.51 2.77 7.96
C ARG A 248 -19.61 3.67 9.19
N HIS A 249 -18.59 3.68 10.03
CA HIS A 249 -18.55 4.57 11.20
C HIS A 249 -18.29 6.01 10.77
N GLY A 250 -17.35 6.21 9.85
CA GLY A 250 -16.99 7.53 9.32
C GLY A 250 -18.15 8.24 8.64
N ASP A 251 -18.98 7.51 7.88
CA ASP A 251 -20.19 8.04 7.23
C ASP A 251 -21.22 8.57 8.25
N ARG A 252 -21.29 7.95 9.44
CA ARG A 252 -22.25 8.30 10.48
C ARG A 252 -21.75 9.37 11.47
N ARG A 253 -20.46 9.35 11.83
CA ARG A 253 -19.88 10.13 12.92
C ARG A 253 -18.66 10.95 12.54
N GLY A 254 -18.26 10.91 11.26
CA GLY A 254 -17.07 11.57 10.75
C GLY A 254 -15.78 10.76 10.93
N ALA A 255 -14.88 10.86 9.96
CA ALA A 255 -13.65 10.06 9.91
C ALA A 255 -12.56 10.57 10.87
N ALA A 256 -12.59 11.86 11.26
CA ALA A 256 -11.53 12.47 12.08
C ALA A 256 -11.32 11.80 13.44
N GLY A 257 -12.40 11.26 14.04
CA GLY A 257 -12.35 10.56 15.33
C GLY A 257 -11.62 9.21 15.27
N LEU A 258 -11.48 8.61 14.06
CA LEU A 258 -10.88 7.29 13.85
C LEU A 258 -9.37 7.33 13.60
N VAL A 259 -8.80 8.48 13.24
CA VAL A 259 -7.36 8.61 12.92
C VAL A 259 -6.49 8.21 14.10
N LEU A 260 -6.80 8.73 15.29
CA LEU A 260 -6.03 8.44 16.51
C LEU A 260 -6.14 6.98 16.97
N PRO A 261 -7.32 6.37 17.09
CA PRO A 261 -7.44 4.93 17.36
C PRO A 261 -6.71 4.05 16.36
N GLY A 262 -6.82 4.37 15.05
CA GLY A 262 -6.11 3.64 14.00
C GLY A 262 -4.59 3.69 14.17
N LEU A 263 -4.03 4.87 14.47
CA LEU A 263 -2.61 5.04 14.74
C LEU A 263 -2.15 4.25 15.98
N LEU A 264 -2.89 4.35 17.09
CA LEU A 264 -2.53 3.69 18.35
C LEU A 264 -2.61 2.16 18.24
N LEU A 265 -3.63 1.62 17.56
CA LEU A 265 -3.73 0.19 17.30
C LEU A 265 -2.61 -0.29 16.38
N SER A 266 -2.26 0.49 15.34
CA SER A 266 -1.13 0.16 14.48
C SER A 266 0.18 0.12 15.26
N ALA A 267 0.43 1.10 16.12
CA ALA A 267 1.62 1.15 16.97
C ALA A 267 1.64 -0.01 17.98
N ALA A 268 0.51 -0.32 18.62
CA ALA A 268 0.40 -1.45 19.54
C ALA A 268 0.69 -2.79 18.84
N GLY A 269 0.09 -3.02 17.66
CA GLY A 269 0.36 -4.23 16.88
C GLY A 269 1.82 -4.33 16.45
N THR A 270 2.45 -3.21 16.06
CA THR A 270 3.88 -3.18 15.74
C THR A 270 4.76 -3.48 16.95
N LEU A 271 4.41 -2.94 18.11
CA LEU A 271 5.11 -3.25 19.38
C LEU A 271 5.00 -4.74 19.76
N MET A 272 3.81 -5.31 19.62
CA MET A 272 3.59 -6.74 19.87
C MET A 272 4.41 -7.63 18.95
N MET A 273 4.77 -7.19 17.74
CA MET A 273 5.67 -7.93 16.84
C MET A 273 7.10 -8.08 17.40
N ALA A 274 7.49 -7.32 18.42
CA ALA A 274 8.75 -7.54 19.13
C ALA A 274 8.79 -8.92 19.83
N LEU A 275 7.63 -9.56 20.05
CA LEU A 275 7.52 -10.89 20.63
C LEU A 275 7.73 -12.00 19.57
N THR A 276 8.84 -11.92 18.83
CA THR A 276 9.17 -12.81 17.71
C THR A 276 9.31 -14.29 18.10
N GLY A 277 9.50 -14.60 19.37
CA GLY A 277 9.60 -15.97 19.91
C GLY A 277 8.24 -16.68 20.08
N SER A 278 7.11 -16.00 19.95
CA SER A 278 5.78 -16.56 20.13
C SER A 278 4.94 -16.50 18.85
N ALA A 279 4.64 -17.66 18.27
CA ALA A 279 3.82 -17.80 17.08
C ALA A 279 2.43 -17.17 17.26
N VAL A 280 1.79 -17.41 18.40
CA VAL A 280 0.45 -16.88 18.71
C VAL A 280 0.50 -15.37 18.86
N ALA A 281 1.49 -14.84 19.58
CA ALA A 281 1.65 -13.40 19.77
C ALA A 281 1.86 -12.71 18.42
N LEU A 282 2.62 -13.30 17.50
CA LEU A 282 2.92 -12.76 16.19
C LEU A 282 1.68 -12.68 15.31
N VAL A 283 0.83 -13.71 15.28
CA VAL A 283 -0.43 -13.72 14.52
C VAL A 283 -1.41 -12.68 15.08
N ILE A 284 -1.53 -12.60 16.42
CA ILE A 284 -2.37 -11.57 17.07
C ILE A 284 -1.83 -10.17 16.75
N ALA A 285 -0.51 -9.96 16.84
CA ALA A 285 0.14 -8.70 16.51
C ALA A 285 -0.15 -8.28 15.06
N ALA A 286 -0.06 -9.22 14.11
CA ALA A 286 -0.41 -8.97 12.70
C ALA A 286 -1.87 -8.58 12.53
N GLY A 287 -2.79 -9.21 13.27
CA GLY A 287 -4.21 -8.86 13.27
C GLY A 287 -4.47 -7.46 13.85
N VAL A 288 -3.89 -7.15 15.01
CA VAL A 288 -4.02 -5.84 15.67
C VAL A 288 -3.43 -4.73 14.79
N PHE A 289 -2.22 -4.95 14.25
CA PHE A 289 -1.61 -4.04 13.30
C PHE A 289 -2.49 -3.85 12.06
N GLY A 290 -2.91 -4.94 11.42
CA GLY A 290 -3.76 -4.90 10.23
C GLY A 290 -5.05 -4.14 10.48
N PHE A 291 -5.71 -4.38 11.60
CA PHE A 291 -6.94 -3.68 11.96
C PHE A 291 -6.68 -2.17 12.16
N GLY A 292 -5.69 -1.80 12.96
CA GLY A 292 -5.31 -0.39 13.17
C GLY A 292 -4.94 0.31 11.87
N PHE A 293 -4.13 -0.35 11.03
CA PHE A 293 -3.72 0.14 9.72
C PHE A 293 -4.92 0.36 8.79
N GLY A 294 -5.87 -0.59 8.74
CA GLY A 294 -7.08 -0.46 7.94
C GLY A 294 -7.97 0.71 8.38
N VAL A 295 -8.11 0.92 9.72
CA VAL A 295 -8.81 2.09 10.26
C VAL A 295 -8.10 3.38 9.85
N ALA A 296 -6.78 3.49 10.06
CA ALA A 296 -6.01 4.69 9.72
C ALA A 296 -6.06 4.97 8.22
N GLN A 297 -5.95 3.95 7.38
CA GLN A 297 -6.01 4.00 5.93
C GLN A 297 -7.34 4.60 5.44
N ASN A 298 -8.46 4.10 5.94
CA ASN A 298 -9.79 4.59 5.58
C ASN A 298 -10.04 6.00 6.14
N ALA A 299 -9.71 6.22 7.42
CA ALA A 299 -9.97 7.49 8.09
C ALA A 299 -9.20 8.66 7.47
N THR A 300 -7.90 8.46 7.16
CA THR A 300 -7.07 9.50 6.54
C THR A 300 -7.53 9.83 5.13
N ALA A 301 -7.85 8.82 4.31
CA ALA A 301 -8.36 9.02 2.95
C ALA A 301 -9.68 9.81 2.97
N ASN A 302 -10.68 9.36 3.74
CA ASN A 302 -11.96 10.03 3.83
C ASN A 302 -11.86 11.45 4.37
N LEU A 303 -10.97 11.67 5.36
CA LEU A 303 -10.72 12.99 5.91
C LEU A 303 -10.14 13.95 4.86
N MET A 304 -9.21 13.47 4.02
CA MET A 304 -8.62 14.25 2.93
C MET A 304 -9.66 14.56 1.85
N TYR A 305 -10.44 13.57 1.41
CA TYR A 305 -11.49 13.77 0.40
C TYR A 305 -12.58 14.75 0.87
N ALA A 306 -12.95 14.71 2.16
CA ALA A 306 -13.93 15.63 2.71
C ALA A 306 -13.47 17.11 2.77
N ARG A 307 -12.17 17.36 2.59
CA ARG A 307 -11.57 18.71 2.70
C ARG A 307 -11.32 19.39 1.35
N VAL A 308 -11.63 18.73 0.25
CA VAL A 308 -11.42 19.26 -1.10
C VAL A 308 -12.69 19.14 -1.93
N PRO A 309 -12.90 20.04 -2.88
CA PRO A 309 -13.94 19.87 -3.90
C PRO A 309 -13.59 18.67 -4.82
N THR A 310 -14.55 18.19 -5.59
CA THR A 310 -14.39 17.03 -6.49
C THR A 310 -13.20 17.17 -7.45
N ALA A 311 -12.90 18.40 -7.90
CA ALA A 311 -11.72 18.70 -8.74
C ALA A 311 -10.38 18.38 -8.04
N GLY A 312 -10.34 18.38 -6.69
CA GLY A 312 -9.15 18.05 -5.90
C GLY A 312 -8.97 16.55 -5.60
N TYR A 313 -9.89 15.69 -6.00
CA TYR A 313 -9.84 14.25 -5.68
C TYR A 313 -8.62 13.55 -6.29
N GLY A 314 -8.19 13.95 -7.47
CA GLY A 314 -6.95 13.43 -8.08
C GLY A 314 -5.71 13.72 -7.24
N THR A 315 -5.60 14.94 -6.71
CA THR A 315 -4.49 15.35 -5.82
C THR A 315 -4.50 14.56 -4.52
N VAL A 316 -5.68 14.36 -3.91
CA VAL A 316 -5.81 13.55 -2.68
C VAL A 316 -5.39 12.12 -2.94
N SER A 317 -5.84 11.50 -4.04
CA SER A 317 -5.44 10.14 -4.40
C SER A 317 -3.93 10.02 -4.58
N ALA A 318 -3.32 10.97 -5.31
CA ALA A 318 -1.88 10.97 -5.55
C ALA A 318 -1.08 11.15 -4.25
N LEU A 319 -1.46 12.11 -3.40
CA LEU A 319 -0.83 12.33 -2.09
C LEU A 319 -0.92 11.09 -1.19
N TRP A 320 -2.07 10.45 -1.21
CA TRP A 320 -2.34 9.29 -0.38
C TRP A 320 -1.52 8.07 -0.84
N ASN A 321 -1.46 7.79 -2.16
CA ASN A 321 -0.64 6.71 -2.71
C ASN A 321 0.85 6.98 -2.48
N CYS A 322 1.34 8.19 -2.78
CA CYS A 322 2.73 8.57 -2.50
C CYS A 322 3.07 8.42 -1.01
N ALA A 323 2.18 8.80 -0.10
CA ALA A 323 2.40 8.63 1.34
C ALA A 323 2.55 7.16 1.73
N TYR A 324 1.73 6.29 1.12
CA TYR A 324 1.81 4.85 1.31
C TYR A 324 3.15 4.29 0.83
N ASP A 325 3.51 4.55 -0.42
CA ASP A 325 4.68 3.94 -1.05
C ASP A 325 5.99 4.51 -0.50
N VAL A 326 6.06 5.82 -0.25
CA VAL A 326 7.20 6.45 0.44
C VAL A 326 7.34 5.88 1.85
N GLY A 327 6.24 5.79 2.60
CA GLY A 327 6.25 5.21 3.94
C GLY A 327 6.77 3.78 3.94
N MET A 328 6.25 2.93 3.06
CA MET A 328 6.70 1.53 2.93
C MET A 328 8.18 1.43 2.56
N GLY A 329 8.64 2.21 1.60
CA GLY A 329 10.04 2.20 1.15
C GLY A 329 11.00 2.68 2.22
N VAL A 330 10.74 3.84 2.81
CA VAL A 330 11.54 4.39 3.93
C VAL A 330 11.55 3.43 5.10
N GLY A 331 10.39 2.86 5.46
CA GLY A 331 10.26 1.89 6.53
C GLY A 331 11.14 0.67 6.31
N ALA A 332 11.10 0.09 5.12
CA ALA A 332 11.89 -1.09 4.81
C ALA A 332 13.41 -0.81 4.86
N VAL A 333 13.88 0.31 4.29
CA VAL A 333 15.31 0.66 4.31
C VAL A 333 15.76 0.97 5.75
N ALA A 334 15.05 1.86 6.44
CA ALA A 334 15.43 2.28 7.78
C ALA A 334 15.41 1.12 8.79
N PHE A 335 14.40 0.25 8.72
CA PHE A 335 14.30 -0.91 9.59
C PHE A 335 15.41 -1.94 9.31
N GLY A 336 15.79 -2.15 8.04
CA GLY A 336 16.88 -3.06 7.67
C GLY A 336 18.21 -2.63 8.29
N LEU A 337 18.50 -1.32 8.28
CA LEU A 337 19.68 -0.74 8.93
C LEU A 337 19.58 -0.83 10.46
N LEU A 338 18.42 -0.53 11.02
CA LEU A 338 18.18 -0.57 12.46
C LEU A 338 18.32 -2.00 13.01
N ALA A 339 17.68 -2.98 12.35
CA ALA A 339 17.68 -4.36 12.76
C ALA A 339 19.07 -5.02 12.71
N ALA A 340 19.95 -4.55 11.80
CA ALA A 340 21.33 -5.01 11.74
C ALA A 340 22.13 -4.70 13.01
N GLY A 341 21.82 -3.56 13.66
CA GLY A 341 22.51 -3.16 14.91
C GLY A 341 21.80 -3.59 16.19
N THR A 342 20.45 -3.68 16.18
CA THR A 342 19.67 -3.90 17.41
C THR A 342 18.96 -5.25 17.47
N GLY A 343 18.89 -5.99 16.36
CA GLY A 343 18.04 -7.16 16.20
C GLY A 343 16.57 -6.82 15.98
N TYR A 344 15.80 -7.81 15.48
CA TYR A 344 14.39 -7.62 15.10
C TYR A 344 13.48 -7.17 16.24
N PRO A 345 13.53 -7.75 17.45
CA PRO A 345 12.64 -7.36 18.54
C PRO A 345 12.76 -5.88 18.91
N TRP A 346 13.98 -5.39 19.08
CA TRP A 346 14.21 -3.98 19.40
C TRP A 346 13.87 -3.05 18.24
N ALA A 347 14.13 -3.48 17.00
CA ALA A 347 13.77 -2.70 15.81
C ALA A 347 12.24 -2.51 15.70
N PHE A 348 11.43 -3.54 15.99
CA PHE A 348 9.96 -3.42 16.06
C PHE A 348 9.52 -2.48 17.18
N ALA A 349 10.10 -2.60 18.37
CA ALA A 349 9.78 -1.75 19.52
C ALA A 349 10.10 -0.27 19.22
N LEU A 350 11.27 0.02 18.67
CA LEU A 350 11.68 1.38 18.27
C LEU A 350 10.77 1.94 17.17
N THR A 351 10.38 1.10 16.20
CA THR A 351 9.41 1.50 15.17
C THR A 351 8.08 1.90 15.80
N ALA A 352 7.56 1.13 16.73
CA ALA A 352 6.31 1.46 17.42
C ALA A 352 6.41 2.79 18.17
N VAL A 353 7.55 3.07 18.82
CA VAL A 353 7.79 4.36 19.49
C VAL A 353 7.84 5.50 18.48
N THR A 354 8.53 5.35 17.34
CA THR A 354 8.58 6.38 16.29
C THR A 354 7.21 6.68 15.69
N MET A 355 6.32 5.67 15.60
CA MET A 355 4.94 5.87 15.16
C MET A 355 4.17 6.84 16.07
N LEU A 356 4.49 6.89 17.38
CA LEU A 356 3.87 7.84 18.30
C LEU A 356 4.22 9.31 17.98
N GLY A 357 5.27 9.56 17.18
CA GLY A 357 5.55 10.89 16.63
C GLY A 357 4.41 11.45 15.76
N ALA A 358 3.57 10.57 15.19
CA ALA A 358 2.37 10.97 14.46
C ALA A 358 1.20 11.43 15.36
N LEU A 359 1.33 11.32 16.70
CA LEU A 359 0.31 11.83 17.63
C LEU A 359 0.11 13.34 17.51
N ALA A 360 1.18 14.09 17.31
CA ALA A 360 1.11 15.55 17.18
C ALA A 360 0.22 15.99 16.02
N PRO A 361 0.44 15.57 14.76
CA PRO A 361 -0.45 15.90 13.66
C PRO A 361 -1.85 15.29 13.80
N ALA A 362 -2.01 14.09 14.35
CA ALA A 362 -3.31 13.46 14.58
C ALA A 362 -4.16 14.23 15.60
N LEU A 363 -3.57 14.65 16.72
CA LEU A 363 -4.23 15.46 17.73
C LEU A 363 -4.56 16.88 17.23
N ALA A 364 -3.68 17.50 16.44
CA ALA A 364 -3.93 18.78 15.81
C ALA A 364 -5.14 18.71 14.87
N ASP A 365 -5.27 17.65 14.07
CA ASP A 365 -6.41 17.43 13.20
C ASP A 365 -7.72 17.25 13.98
N ARG A 366 -7.70 16.45 15.04
CA ARG A 366 -8.85 16.24 15.91
C ARG A 366 -9.33 17.56 16.56
N ARG A 367 -8.39 18.40 17.02
CA ARG A 367 -8.72 19.72 17.60
C ARG A 367 -9.36 20.65 16.57
N THR A 368 -8.85 20.65 15.34
CA THR A 368 -9.41 21.47 14.24
C THR A 368 -10.83 21.02 13.89
N ALA A 369 -11.05 19.70 13.75
CA ALA A 369 -12.38 19.14 13.49
C ALA A 369 -13.40 19.48 14.60
N ASN A 370 -12.99 19.34 15.87
CA ASN A 370 -13.87 19.69 17.01
C ASN A 370 -14.23 21.17 17.06
N ARG A 371 -13.28 22.07 16.74
CA ARG A 371 -13.54 23.53 16.68
C ARG A 371 -14.52 23.88 15.55
N ALA A 372 -14.40 23.23 14.39
CA ALA A 372 -15.33 23.41 13.28
C ALA A 372 -16.76 22.95 13.66
N ALA A 373 -16.89 21.79 14.29
CA ALA A 373 -18.17 21.26 14.75
C ALA A 373 -18.84 22.17 15.81
N LEU A 374 -18.05 22.74 16.72
CA LEU A 374 -18.55 23.71 17.71
C LEU A 374 -19.07 25.01 17.07
N ARG A 375 -18.35 25.55 16.09
CA ARG A 375 -18.77 26.77 15.35
C ARG A 375 -20.09 26.57 14.62
N VAL A 376 -20.30 25.41 13.99
CA VAL A 376 -21.56 25.08 13.34
C VAL A 376 -22.71 24.99 14.35
N ARG A 377 -22.49 24.38 15.51
CA ARG A 377 -23.50 24.27 16.59
C ARG A 377 -23.85 25.62 17.22
N THR A 378 -22.87 26.50 17.38
CA THR A 378 -23.10 27.86 17.93
C THR A 378 -23.78 28.78 16.92
N GLY A 379 -23.41 28.71 15.63
CA GLY A 379 -24.06 29.44 14.54
C GLY A 379 -25.54 29.07 14.37
N LEU A 380 -25.88 27.78 14.44
CA LEU A 380 -27.27 27.32 14.38
C LEU A 380 -28.13 27.80 15.57
N ARG A 381 -27.56 28.00 16.76
CA ARG A 381 -28.26 28.54 17.93
C ARG A 381 -28.57 30.03 17.81
N HIS A 382 -27.79 30.79 17.02
CA HIS A 382 -28.06 32.20 16.75
C HIS A 382 -29.16 32.43 15.70
N PHE A 383 -29.43 31.43 14.84
CA PHE A 383 -30.52 31.49 13.85
C PHE A 383 -31.89 31.04 14.40
N GLN A 384 -31.92 30.42 15.60
CA GLN A 384 -33.15 29.95 16.26
C GLN A 384 -33.63 30.88 17.36
N ARG A 385 -33.01 32.04 17.56
CA ARG A 385 -33.46 33.15 18.41
C ARG A 385 -33.79 34.35 17.52
#